data_835c458650200302589c004122aa0ee6
#
_entry.id   835c458650200302589c004122aa0ee6
#
_cell.length_a   1.000
_cell.length_b   1.000
_cell.length_c   1.000
_cell.angle_alpha   90.00
_cell.angle_beta   90.00
_cell.angle_gamma   90.00
#
_symmetry.space_group_name_H-M   'P 1'
#
loop_
_entity.id
_entity.type
_entity.pdbx_description
1 polymer ?
#
loop_
_entity_poly.entity_id
_entity_poly.type
_entity_poly.pdbx_seq_one_letter_code
_entity_poly.pdbx_strand_id
1 'polypeptide(L)'
;MSMAALRAAGRASVMSGALILLPLALLAPIVRAQDRPPGVSLGLTVRAGQKTGLLVQPIVGAMGDSLSMMLARDLDYSDRFTMIASLSVAAPVGPANYALYAKLAVDGVVQGTLLPSGWLRIVLHDVAKQAVVNQKDFALPAPAGSPAWRMAVHGVSDGIVEWITGQRGIAQTRIAFTRDGRVWTVDSDGANVIPATASGMSPQWVPSGLALVYSVLDGARNPLMFVDLTTGSQRVLASAPNSNDVSPAVSPDGRTVIFARVAENGTDLHAMPIEGGMPRRISVGRGRASMQPSFSPDGQRIVFMSDRSGTSDVYISDVDGTNAEVLSAATYGDRSNRTGPDWSPDGRLIAFQSLNGNSKQIMTINVRDQSVRSVASEGRNDDPSWAPDSRHLVFTSDRSGVRQLWVVDVETGRTRQVTRGSMARLAAWSPRLTLP
;
A
#
# COMPACT_ATOMS: atom_id res chain seq x y z
N MET A 1 -59.54 -31.87 -44.76
CA MET A 1 -60.36 -33.07 -44.73
C MET A 1 -59.65 -34.03 -43.79
N SER A 2 -60.11 -34.09 -42.61
CA SER A 2 -60.97 -35.10 -41.96
C SER A 2 -60.13 -36.22 -41.34
N MET A 3 -60.09 -36.16 -40.06
CA MET A 3 -60.77 -37.00 -39.07
C MET A 3 -60.04 -38.30 -38.77
N ALA A 4 -59.62 -38.46 -37.55
CA ALA A 4 -60.27 -39.09 -36.37
C ALA A 4 -60.03 -40.60 -36.38
N ALA A 5 -59.73 -41.25 -35.37
CA ALA A 5 -60.10 -41.41 -34.03
C ALA A 5 -59.77 -42.85 -33.56
N LEU A 6 -59.40 -42.94 -32.35
CA LEU A 6 -59.98 -43.82 -31.28
C LEU A 6 -59.50 -45.26 -31.02
N ARG A 7 -59.16 -45.46 -29.74
CA ARG A 7 -59.40 -46.61 -28.81
C ARG A 7 -58.41 -47.78 -28.86
N ALA A 8 -58.05 -48.41 -27.87
CA ALA A 8 -58.19 -48.41 -26.38
C ALA A 8 -57.65 -49.77 -25.91
N ALA A 9 -57.12 -49.75 -24.71
CA ALA A 9 -57.12 -50.79 -23.69
C ALA A 9 -56.21 -52.02 -23.79
N GLY A 10 -55.48 -52.29 -22.75
CA GLY A 10 -54.92 -53.59 -22.39
C GLY A 10 -53.86 -53.51 -21.29
N ARG A 11 -54.26 -53.80 -20.09
CA ARG A 11 -53.46 -53.96 -18.87
C ARG A 11 -52.43 -55.07 -19.00
N ALA A 12 -51.21 -54.88 -18.44
CA ALA A 12 -50.55 -55.90 -17.57
C ALA A 12 -49.37 -55.28 -16.84
N SER A 13 -49.37 -55.38 -15.53
CA SER A 13 -48.31 -55.13 -14.59
C SER A 13 -47.13 -56.06 -14.76
N VAL A 14 -45.91 -55.55 -14.83
CA VAL A 14 -44.74 -56.27 -14.33
C VAL A 14 -43.83 -55.27 -13.64
N MET A 15 -43.59 -55.43 -12.38
CA MET A 15 -42.58 -54.76 -11.58
C MET A 15 -41.20 -55.18 -12.09
N SER A 16 -40.37 -54.25 -12.44
CA SER A 16 -38.91 -54.42 -12.50
C SER A 16 -38.24 -53.16 -11.99
N GLY A 17 -37.50 -53.31 -10.92
CA GLY A 17 -36.80 -52.24 -10.25
C GLY A 17 -35.74 -51.60 -11.15
N ALA A 18 -35.88 -50.34 -11.41
CA ALA A 18 -34.83 -49.50 -12.02
C ALA A 18 -34.02 -48.87 -10.90
N LEU A 19 -32.79 -49.32 -10.81
CA LEU A 19 -31.73 -48.75 -10.00
C LEU A 19 -31.44 -47.36 -10.55
N ILE A 20 -31.88 -46.30 -9.87
CA ILE A 20 -31.54 -44.93 -10.20
C ILE A 20 -30.13 -44.67 -9.68
N LEU A 21 -29.14 -44.73 -10.61
CA LEU A 21 -27.81 -44.19 -10.39
C LEU A 21 -27.91 -42.65 -10.40
N LEU A 22 -27.94 -42.04 -9.21
CA LEU A 22 -27.68 -40.62 -9.06
C LEU A 22 -26.20 -40.40 -9.41
N PRO A 23 -25.89 -39.41 -10.26
CA PRO A 23 -24.50 -38.98 -10.44
C PRO A 23 -24.03 -38.33 -9.13
N LEU A 24 -23.04 -38.93 -8.50
CA LEU A 24 -22.29 -38.34 -7.38
C LEU A 24 -21.60 -37.08 -7.93
N ALA A 25 -22.23 -35.93 -7.79
CA ALA A 25 -21.56 -34.66 -8.00
C ALA A 25 -20.45 -34.56 -6.96
N LEU A 26 -19.20 -34.70 -7.40
CA LEU A 26 -18.02 -34.34 -6.64
C LEU A 26 -18.13 -32.85 -6.29
N LEU A 27 -18.67 -32.57 -5.12
CA LEU A 27 -18.52 -31.28 -4.47
C LEU A 27 -17.02 -31.14 -4.16
N ALA A 28 -16.31 -30.41 -5.01
CA ALA A 28 -15.00 -29.89 -4.65
C ALA A 28 -15.16 -29.14 -3.32
N PRO A 29 -14.31 -29.41 -2.32
CA PRO A 29 -14.37 -28.66 -1.09
C PRO A 29 -14.12 -27.19 -1.45
N ILE A 30 -15.11 -26.33 -1.23
CA ILE A 30 -14.90 -24.90 -1.11
C ILE A 30 -13.91 -24.79 0.04
N VAL A 31 -12.64 -24.52 -0.28
CA VAL A 31 -11.64 -24.09 0.69
C VAL A 31 -12.15 -22.74 1.20
N ARG A 32 -12.98 -22.77 2.22
CA ARG A 32 -13.21 -21.60 3.07
C ARG A 32 -11.84 -21.18 3.54
N ALA A 33 -11.54 -19.89 3.36
CA ALA A 33 -10.40 -19.25 3.99
C ALA A 33 -10.27 -19.86 5.39
N GLN A 34 -9.14 -20.54 5.62
CA GLN A 34 -8.90 -21.23 6.87
C GLN A 34 -9.17 -20.23 8.00
N ASP A 35 -10.16 -20.54 8.83
CA ASP A 35 -10.30 -19.96 10.14
C ASP A 35 -8.93 -20.10 10.80
N ARG A 36 -8.17 -19.00 10.85
CA ARG A 36 -7.07 -18.90 11.79
C ARG A 36 -7.69 -19.24 13.13
N PRO A 37 -7.10 -20.14 13.92
CA PRO A 37 -7.57 -20.33 15.29
C PRO A 37 -7.68 -18.92 15.88
N PRO A 38 -8.75 -18.57 16.60
CA PRO A 38 -8.88 -17.27 17.20
C PRO A 38 -7.66 -17.08 18.10
N GLY A 39 -6.59 -16.51 17.55
CA GLY A 39 -5.56 -15.90 18.33
C GLY A 39 -6.31 -14.87 19.14
N VAL A 40 -6.33 -15.04 20.45
CA VAL A 40 -6.95 -14.12 21.37
C VAL A 40 -6.36 -12.75 21.02
N SER A 41 -7.09 -11.95 20.23
CA SER A 41 -6.83 -10.53 20.04
C SER A 41 -7.12 -9.92 21.40
N LEU A 42 -6.12 -9.92 22.26
CA LEU A 42 -6.16 -9.21 23.53
C LEU A 42 -5.89 -7.73 23.23
N GLY A 43 -6.78 -7.12 22.43
CA GLY A 43 -6.80 -5.67 22.30
C GLY A 43 -6.78 -5.04 23.68
N LEU A 44 -6.12 -3.88 23.79
CA LEU A 44 -6.15 -3.11 25.01
C LEU A 44 -7.60 -2.71 25.33
N THR A 45 -7.90 -2.63 26.61
CA THR A 45 -9.17 -2.06 27.08
C THR A 45 -9.13 -0.55 26.86
N VAL A 46 -9.85 -0.07 25.86
CA VAL A 46 -9.81 1.35 25.43
C VAL A 46 -11.13 2.03 25.78
N ARG A 47 -11.08 3.30 26.09
CA ARG A 47 -12.27 4.14 26.26
C ARG A 47 -12.92 4.38 24.91
N ALA A 48 -14.22 4.13 24.80
CA ALA A 48 -14.97 4.33 23.57
C ALA A 48 -14.81 5.77 23.04
N GLY A 49 -14.47 5.90 21.75
CA GLY A 49 -14.35 7.21 21.08
C GLY A 49 -13.05 7.97 21.30
N GLN A 50 -12.06 7.39 21.97
CA GLN A 50 -10.73 8.00 22.16
C GLN A 50 -9.64 7.16 21.49
N LYS A 51 -8.58 7.83 21.01
CA LYS A 51 -7.35 7.13 20.61
C LYS A 51 -6.70 6.51 21.85
N THR A 52 -6.18 5.31 21.70
CA THR A 52 -5.47 4.58 22.76
C THR A 52 -4.25 5.37 23.23
N GLY A 53 -4.18 5.71 24.51
CA GLY A 53 -3.02 6.29 25.15
C GLY A 53 -1.92 5.24 25.30
N LEU A 54 -0.76 5.44 24.67
CA LEU A 54 0.34 4.46 24.67
C LEU A 54 1.63 5.09 25.20
N LEU A 55 2.27 4.40 26.12
CA LEU A 55 3.56 4.77 26.71
C LEU A 55 4.61 3.75 26.29
N VAL A 56 5.71 4.21 25.70
CA VAL A 56 6.93 3.40 25.52
C VAL A 56 7.90 3.76 26.64
N GLN A 57 8.25 2.77 27.46
CA GLN A 57 9.24 2.96 28.51
C GLN A 57 10.67 2.87 27.96
N PRO A 58 11.66 3.47 28.63
CA PRO A 58 13.06 3.29 28.29
C PRO A 58 13.41 1.79 28.23
N ILE A 59 14.04 1.37 27.13
CA ILE A 59 14.41 -0.04 26.92
C ILE A 59 15.69 -0.35 27.65
N VAL A 60 15.69 -1.48 28.35
CA VAL A 60 16.86 -1.97 29.08
C VAL A 60 17.87 -2.59 28.12
N GLY A 61 19.15 -2.21 28.21
CA GLY A 61 20.25 -2.81 27.45
C GLY A 61 21.00 -1.82 26.55
N ALA A 62 21.97 -2.33 25.84
CA ALA A 62 22.73 -1.54 24.88
C ALA A 62 21.81 -0.96 23.78
N MET A 63 22.04 0.29 23.37
CA MET A 63 21.19 0.98 22.39
C MET A 63 19.73 1.22 22.86
N GLY A 64 19.43 1.07 24.14
CA GLY A 64 18.07 1.18 24.70
C GLY A 64 17.38 2.49 24.33
N ASP A 65 18.10 3.62 24.40
CA ASP A 65 17.56 4.94 24.03
C ASP A 65 17.19 5.02 22.55
N SER A 66 18.06 4.51 21.66
CA SER A 66 17.79 4.46 20.23
C SER A 66 16.59 3.58 19.90
N LEU A 67 16.46 2.43 20.55
CA LEU A 67 15.32 1.52 20.41
C LEU A 67 14.03 2.19 20.89
N SER A 68 14.05 2.81 22.07
CA SER A 68 12.90 3.51 22.65
C SER A 68 12.41 4.64 21.73
N MET A 69 13.34 5.46 21.23
CA MET A 69 13.02 6.57 20.32
C MET A 69 12.45 6.06 18.99
N MET A 70 13.01 5.00 18.41
CA MET A 70 12.52 4.44 17.17
C MET A 70 11.12 3.87 17.36
N LEU A 71 10.89 3.04 18.38
CA LEU A 71 9.57 2.48 18.65
C LEU A 71 8.53 3.56 18.92
N ALA A 72 8.84 4.55 19.77
CA ALA A 72 7.91 5.63 20.08
C ALA A 72 7.55 6.44 18.83
N ARG A 73 8.53 6.76 17.97
CA ARG A 73 8.31 7.48 16.71
C ARG A 73 7.46 6.66 15.73
N ASP A 74 7.76 5.39 15.54
CA ASP A 74 7.02 4.55 14.61
C ASP A 74 5.56 4.36 15.05
N LEU A 75 5.34 4.21 16.36
CA LEU A 75 4.01 4.12 16.94
C LEU A 75 3.24 5.44 16.80
N ASP A 76 3.90 6.60 16.97
CA ASP A 76 3.32 7.91 16.67
C ASP A 76 2.98 8.06 15.18
N TYR A 77 3.88 7.62 14.29
CA TYR A 77 3.71 7.70 12.84
C TYR A 77 2.67 6.71 12.27
N SER A 78 2.23 5.73 13.09
CA SER A 78 1.09 4.89 12.74
C SER A 78 -0.25 5.63 12.82
N ASP A 79 -0.29 6.81 13.44
CA ASP A 79 -1.48 7.64 13.67
C ASP A 79 -2.62 6.91 14.42
N ARG A 80 -2.34 5.74 15.02
CA ARG A 80 -3.30 4.91 15.77
C ARG A 80 -3.38 5.26 17.25
N PHE A 81 -2.34 5.91 17.81
CA PHE A 81 -2.16 6.12 19.24
C PHE A 81 -2.02 7.60 19.60
N THR A 82 -2.31 7.92 20.86
CA THR A 82 -1.87 9.12 21.51
C THR A 82 -0.62 8.75 22.31
N MET A 83 0.56 9.20 21.87
CA MET A 83 1.80 8.89 22.57
C MET A 83 1.93 9.70 23.84
N ILE A 84 2.12 9.02 24.96
CA ILE A 84 2.36 9.62 26.27
C ILE A 84 3.87 9.63 26.53
N ALA A 85 4.41 10.81 26.85
CA ALA A 85 5.83 10.94 27.14
C ALA A 85 6.23 10.16 28.41
N SER A 86 7.34 9.45 28.36
CA SER A 86 7.89 8.81 29.56
C SER A 86 8.35 9.87 30.56
N LEU A 87 7.96 9.70 31.81
CA LEU A 87 8.40 10.57 32.91
C LEU A 87 9.79 10.22 33.43
N SER A 88 10.34 9.07 33.01
CA SER A 88 11.64 8.58 33.46
C SER A 88 12.62 8.52 32.29
N VAL A 89 13.84 8.98 32.54
CA VAL A 89 14.96 8.81 31.60
C VAL A 89 15.62 7.42 31.78
N ALA A 90 15.43 6.81 32.94
CA ALA A 90 15.96 5.47 33.23
C ALA A 90 14.87 4.40 33.08
N ALA A 91 15.28 3.22 32.64
CA ALA A 91 14.38 2.08 32.61
C ALA A 91 13.84 1.77 34.01
N PRO A 92 12.53 1.49 34.15
CA PRO A 92 11.95 1.24 35.46
C PRO A 92 12.52 -0.05 36.06
N VAL A 93 12.86 0.04 37.33
CA VAL A 93 13.26 -1.10 38.14
C VAL A 93 12.06 -1.54 38.97
N GLY A 94 11.59 -2.77 38.78
CA GLY A 94 10.49 -3.35 39.54
C GLY A 94 9.17 -3.52 38.74
N PRO A 95 8.07 -3.87 39.43
CA PRO A 95 6.78 -4.13 38.79
C PRO A 95 6.17 -2.86 38.20
N ALA A 96 5.31 -3.02 37.17
CA ALA A 96 4.62 -1.92 36.52
C ALA A 96 3.70 -1.16 37.49
N ASN A 97 3.82 0.18 37.53
CA ASN A 97 2.99 1.03 38.39
C ASN A 97 1.69 1.40 37.66
N TYR A 98 0.73 0.47 37.62
CA TYR A 98 -0.54 0.67 36.92
C TYR A 98 -1.35 1.85 37.46
N ALA A 99 -1.29 2.12 38.79
CA ALA A 99 -2.01 3.24 39.38
C ALA A 99 -1.51 4.61 38.87
N LEU A 100 -0.20 4.73 38.67
CA LEU A 100 0.39 5.94 38.07
C LEU A 100 -0.01 6.05 36.59
N TYR A 101 0.09 4.98 35.82
CA TYR A 101 -0.24 4.98 34.39
C TYR A 101 -1.70 5.34 34.16
N ALA A 102 -2.61 4.83 34.98
CA ALA A 102 -4.04 5.19 34.90
C ALA A 102 -4.27 6.70 35.15
N LYS A 103 -3.56 7.33 36.09
CA LYS A 103 -3.62 8.78 36.34
C LYS A 103 -3.11 9.61 35.15
N LEU A 104 -2.20 9.06 34.35
CA LEU A 104 -1.61 9.71 33.18
C LEU A 104 -2.42 9.43 31.90
N ALA A 105 -3.60 8.82 32.00
CA ALA A 105 -4.43 8.41 30.88
C ALA A 105 -3.73 7.46 29.89
N VAL A 106 -2.80 6.64 30.39
CA VAL A 106 -2.16 5.57 29.63
C VAL A 106 -3.06 4.35 29.65
N ASP A 107 -3.41 3.84 28.47
CA ASP A 107 -4.19 2.60 28.31
C ASP A 107 -3.25 1.38 28.15
N GLY A 108 -2.13 1.57 27.46
CA GLY A 108 -1.12 0.53 27.19
C GLY A 108 0.32 0.97 27.52
N VAL A 109 1.11 0.08 28.07
CA VAL A 109 2.54 0.32 28.31
C VAL A 109 3.37 -0.71 27.57
N VAL A 110 4.31 -0.23 26.76
CA VAL A 110 5.33 -1.04 26.07
C VAL A 110 6.62 -1.01 26.87
N GLN A 111 7.06 -2.17 27.33
CA GLN A 111 8.37 -2.37 27.97
C GLN A 111 9.25 -3.19 27.05
N GLY A 112 10.54 -2.86 27.01
CA GLY A 112 11.51 -3.56 26.19
C GLY A 112 12.77 -3.92 26.95
N THR A 113 13.37 -5.06 26.61
CA THR A 113 14.67 -5.50 27.11
C THR A 113 15.48 -6.12 25.98
N LEU A 114 16.66 -5.57 25.71
CA LEU A 114 17.61 -6.20 24.79
C LEU A 114 18.34 -7.31 25.56
N LEU A 115 18.10 -8.53 25.12
CA LEU A 115 18.68 -9.73 25.73
C LEU A 115 20.15 -9.90 25.33
N PRO A 116 20.98 -10.62 26.12
CA PRO A 116 22.36 -10.90 25.76
C PRO A 116 22.54 -11.66 24.43
N SER A 117 21.50 -12.36 23.98
CA SER A 117 21.43 -13.04 22.68
C SER A 117 21.28 -12.08 21.47
N GLY A 118 21.11 -10.77 21.71
CA GLY A 118 20.80 -9.79 20.68
C GLY A 118 19.32 -9.73 20.29
N TRP A 119 18.45 -10.49 20.97
CA TRP A 119 17.01 -10.44 20.76
C TRP A 119 16.39 -9.34 21.60
N LEU A 120 15.37 -8.66 21.04
CA LEU A 120 14.60 -7.65 21.74
C LEU A 120 13.31 -8.27 22.28
N ARG A 121 13.19 -8.38 23.61
CA ARG A 121 11.94 -8.75 24.25
C ARG A 121 11.05 -7.54 24.39
N ILE A 122 9.82 -7.64 23.93
CA ILE A 122 8.77 -6.64 24.10
C ILE A 122 7.65 -7.24 24.94
N VAL A 123 7.19 -6.47 25.92
CA VAL A 123 6.06 -6.78 26.79
C VAL A 123 5.03 -5.66 26.69
N LEU A 124 3.79 -6.01 26.38
CA LEU A 124 2.67 -5.07 26.36
C LEU A 124 1.79 -5.29 27.58
N HIS A 125 1.60 -4.22 28.35
CA HIS A 125 0.71 -4.19 29.51
C HIS A 125 -0.61 -3.49 29.16
N ASP A 126 -1.72 -4.03 29.63
CA ASP A 126 -3.03 -3.36 29.69
C ASP A 126 -3.19 -2.75 31.07
N VAL A 127 -3.29 -1.41 31.13
CA VAL A 127 -3.34 -0.65 32.38
C VAL A 127 -4.66 -0.89 33.12
N ALA A 128 -5.78 -1.01 32.40
CA ALA A 128 -7.10 -1.25 33.00
C ALA A 128 -7.18 -2.67 33.60
N LYS A 129 -6.59 -3.68 32.94
CA LYS A 129 -6.53 -5.05 33.44
C LYS A 129 -5.42 -5.26 34.47
N GLN A 130 -4.49 -4.32 34.61
CA GLN A 130 -3.30 -4.43 35.45
C GLN A 130 -2.48 -5.71 35.15
N ALA A 131 -2.34 -6.06 33.88
CA ALA A 131 -1.76 -7.32 33.48
C ALA A 131 -0.93 -7.17 32.17
N VAL A 132 0.01 -8.09 31.99
CA VAL A 132 0.65 -8.32 30.70
C VAL A 132 -0.35 -8.99 29.77
N VAL A 133 -0.56 -8.41 28.60
CA VAL A 133 -1.50 -8.91 27.58
C VAL A 133 -0.79 -9.51 26.37
N ASN A 134 0.46 -9.13 26.14
CA ASN A 134 1.28 -9.75 25.09
C ASN A 134 2.76 -9.69 25.43
N GLN A 135 3.53 -10.67 24.96
CA GLN A 135 4.98 -10.72 25.06
C GLN A 135 5.56 -11.50 23.89
N LYS A 136 6.66 -10.97 23.32
CA LYS A 136 7.39 -11.66 22.25
C LYS A 136 8.86 -11.23 22.23
N ASP A 137 9.72 -12.15 21.83
CA ASP A 137 11.12 -11.90 21.54
C ASP A 137 11.30 -11.77 20.02
N PHE A 138 11.95 -10.68 19.59
CA PHE A 138 12.21 -10.36 18.20
C PHE A 138 13.71 -10.44 17.92
N ALA A 139 14.09 -11.16 16.88
CA ALA A 139 15.47 -11.20 16.42
C ALA A 139 15.86 -9.86 15.80
N LEU A 140 17.00 -9.31 16.23
CA LEU A 140 17.59 -8.13 15.60
C LEU A 140 18.88 -8.53 14.91
N PRO A 141 19.04 -8.33 13.59
CA PRO A 141 20.25 -8.70 12.87
C PRO A 141 21.43 -7.82 13.27
N ALA A 142 22.63 -8.42 13.29
CA ALA A 142 23.87 -7.68 13.53
C ALA A 142 24.41 -7.07 12.21
N PRO A 143 25.18 -5.97 12.27
CA PRO A 143 25.49 -5.18 13.46
C PRO A 143 24.35 -4.22 13.84
N ALA A 144 24.26 -3.88 15.12
CA ALA A 144 23.31 -2.90 15.62
C ALA A 144 23.46 -1.55 14.88
N GLY A 145 22.34 -0.90 14.59
CA GLY A 145 22.31 0.35 13.83
C GLY A 145 22.43 0.21 12.30
N SER A 146 22.68 -1.02 11.78
CA SER A 146 22.67 -1.26 10.33
C SER A 146 21.28 -1.03 9.73
N PRO A 147 21.16 -0.82 8.39
CA PRO A 147 19.86 -0.72 7.73
C PRO A 147 18.94 -1.91 7.97
N ALA A 148 19.50 -3.13 8.02
CA ALA A 148 18.75 -4.35 8.32
C ALA A 148 18.25 -4.37 9.77
N TRP A 149 19.10 -3.98 10.71
CA TRP A 149 18.74 -3.85 12.13
C TRP A 149 17.61 -2.82 12.32
N ARG A 150 17.73 -1.64 11.70
CA ARG A 150 16.69 -0.62 11.77
C ARG A 150 15.36 -1.14 11.21
N MET A 151 15.39 -1.79 10.06
CA MET A 151 14.20 -2.37 9.45
C MET A 151 13.57 -3.47 10.32
N ALA A 152 14.37 -4.24 11.06
CA ALA A 152 13.86 -5.19 12.06
C ALA A 152 13.17 -4.49 13.24
N VAL A 153 13.72 -3.39 13.73
CA VAL A 153 13.08 -2.56 14.78
C VAL A 153 11.75 -1.98 14.30
N HIS A 154 11.67 -1.51 13.04
CA HIS A 154 10.40 -1.10 12.43
C HIS A 154 9.38 -2.25 12.40
N GLY A 155 9.85 -3.49 12.15
CA GLY A 155 9.00 -4.69 12.22
C GLY A 155 8.48 -5.00 13.62
N VAL A 156 9.26 -4.66 14.67
CA VAL A 156 8.79 -4.73 16.06
C VAL A 156 7.65 -3.73 16.30
N SER A 157 7.83 -2.48 15.86
CA SER A 157 6.80 -1.45 15.94
C SER A 157 5.50 -1.89 15.25
N ASP A 158 5.61 -2.44 14.05
CA ASP A 158 4.45 -2.95 13.29
C ASP A 158 3.76 -4.11 14.00
N GLY A 159 4.52 -4.98 14.68
CA GLY A 159 3.98 -6.05 15.52
C GLY A 159 3.20 -5.50 16.74
N ILE A 160 3.69 -4.44 17.37
CA ILE A 160 2.99 -3.78 18.48
C ILE A 160 1.68 -3.16 17.99
N VAL A 161 1.69 -2.48 16.83
CA VAL A 161 0.46 -1.96 16.19
C VAL A 161 -0.54 -3.09 15.95
N GLU A 162 -0.08 -4.22 15.41
CA GLU A 162 -0.91 -5.39 15.14
C GLU A 162 -1.52 -6.00 16.42
N TRP A 163 -0.77 -6.09 17.51
CA TRP A 163 -1.28 -6.59 18.80
C TRP A 163 -2.44 -5.76 19.34
N ILE A 164 -2.36 -4.44 19.14
CA ILE A 164 -3.35 -3.52 19.70
C ILE A 164 -4.54 -3.34 18.77
N THR A 165 -4.31 -3.25 17.45
CA THR A 165 -5.34 -2.85 16.47
C THR A 165 -5.87 -4.01 15.62
N GLY A 166 -5.21 -5.16 15.64
CA GLY A 166 -5.49 -6.28 14.73
C GLY A 166 -4.99 -6.06 13.30
N GLN A 167 -4.38 -4.91 13.00
CA GLN A 167 -3.82 -4.57 11.69
C GLN A 167 -2.34 -4.26 11.82
N ARG A 168 -1.52 -4.87 10.98
CA ARG A 168 -0.07 -4.62 10.99
C ARG A 168 0.24 -3.18 10.60
N GLY A 169 1.24 -2.58 11.23
CA GLY A 169 1.71 -1.23 10.94
C GLY A 169 2.41 -1.10 9.57
N ILE A 170 3.00 0.08 9.33
CA ILE A 170 3.67 0.47 8.09
C ILE A 170 5.11 0.94 8.29
N ALA A 171 5.65 0.81 9.50
CA ALA A 171 7.02 1.25 9.78
C ALA A 171 8.05 0.42 8.98
N GLN A 172 7.82 -0.91 8.85
CA GLN A 172 8.65 -1.83 8.07
C GLN A 172 8.40 -1.71 6.56
N THR A 173 8.44 -0.48 6.04
CA THR A 173 8.26 -0.19 4.61
C THR A 173 9.26 0.85 4.13
N ARG A 174 9.36 1.02 2.82
CA ARG A 174 10.16 2.04 2.14
C ARG A 174 9.34 2.81 1.14
N ILE A 175 9.83 3.97 0.76
CA ILE A 175 9.28 4.77 -0.31
C ILE A 175 10.37 4.90 -1.37
N ALA A 176 10.07 4.48 -2.60
CA ALA A 176 10.90 4.77 -3.77
C ALA A 176 10.46 6.10 -4.37
N PHE A 177 11.39 6.90 -4.87
CA PHE A 177 11.08 8.22 -5.41
C PHE A 177 12.15 8.72 -6.39
N THR A 178 11.83 9.76 -7.14
CA THR A 178 12.74 10.41 -8.07
C THR A 178 13.38 11.63 -7.43
N ARG A 179 14.71 11.70 -7.47
CA ARG A 179 15.53 12.86 -7.07
C ARG A 179 16.74 12.98 -8.01
N ASP A 180 17.04 14.17 -8.49
CA ASP A 180 18.21 14.48 -9.33
C ASP A 180 18.36 13.50 -10.51
N GLY A 181 17.24 13.16 -11.19
CA GLY A 181 17.21 12.25 -12.33
C GLY A 181 17.50 10.78 -12.03
N ARG A 182 17.44 10.38 -10.77
CA ARG A 182 17.69 9.01 -10.29
C ARG A 182 16.52 8.50 -9.43
N VAL A 183 16.39 7.19 -9.33
CA VAL A 183 15.53 6.58 -8.33
C VAL A 183 16.30 6.42 -7.03
N TRP A 184 15.66 6.82 -5.94
CA TRP A 184 16.12 6.70 -4.56
C TRP A 184 15.12 5.91 -3.75
N THR A 185 15.58 5.35 -2.63
CA THR A 185 14.70 4.77 -1.60
C THR A 185 14.96 5.46 -0.26
N VAL A 186 13.93 5.52 0.57
CA VAL A 186 13.96 6.05 1.93
C VAL A 186 13.09 5.16 2.82
N ASP A 187 13.49 4.91 4.06
CA ASP A 187 12.65 4.22 5.03
C ASP A 187 11.41 5.08 5.34
N SER A 188 10.30 4.47 5.74
CA SER A 188 9.02 5.16 6.01
C SER A 188 9.14 6.31 7.03
N ASP A 189 10.15 6.27 7.88
CA ASP A 189 10.47 7.29 8.90
C ASP A 189 11.34 8.44 8.37
N GLY A 190 11.76 8.40 7.11
CA GLY A 190 12.61 9.39 6.47
C GLY A 190 14.12 9.14 6.59
N ALA A 191 14.54 8.05 7.23
CA ALA A 191 15.94 7.66 7.34
C ALA A 191 16.42 6.83 6.13
N ASN A 192 17.71 6.52 6.07
CA ASN A 192 18.33 5.65 5.06
C ASN A 192 17.99 6.06 3.61
N VAL A 193 18.18 7.34 3.28
CA VAL A 193 18.01 7.82 1.90
C VAL A 193 19.19 7.33 1.07
N ILE A 194 18.98 6.37 0.18
CA ILE A 194 20.00 5.74 -0.66
C ILE A 194 19.58 5.71 -2.13
N PRO A 195 20.54 5.90 -3.08
CA PRO A 195 20.25 5.76 -4.50
C PRO A 195 20.02 4.29 -4.84
N ALA A 196 18.97 4.01 -5.59
CA ALA A 196 18.63 2.67 -6.09
C ALA A 196 19.11 2.45 -7.53
N THR A 197 19.25 3.54 -8.32
CA THR A 197 19.67 3.49 -9.73
C THR A 197 20.62 4.63 -10.07
N ALA A 198 21.35 4.50 -11.17
CA ALA A 198 22.22 5.56 -11.69
C ALA A 198 21.42 6.66 -12.40
N SER A 199 20.30 6.34 -13.00
CA SER A 199 19.36 7.25 -13.68
C SER A 199 17.95 6.68 -13.58
N GLY A 200 16.92 7.51 -13.79
CA GLY A 200 15.54 7.05 -13.89
C GLY A 200 14.53 7.86 -13.08
N MET A 201 13.26 7.53 -13.32
CA MET A 201 12.10 8.19 -12.70
C MET A 201 10.89 7.27 -12.64
N SER A 202 9.84 7.71 -11.94
CA SER A 202 8.55 7.01 -11.80
C SER A 202 8.74 5.55 -11.36
N PRO A 203 9.40 5.28 -10.22
CA PRO A 203 9.58 3.92 -9.75
C PRO A 203 8.26 3.30 -9.32
N GLN A 204 8.17 1.97 -9.50
CA GLN A 204 7.10 1.14 -8.94
C GLN A 204 7.69 -0.12 -8.33
N TRP A 205 7.18 -0.49 -7.16
CA TRP A 205 7.63 -1.69 -6.47
C TRP A 205 7.05 -2.95 -7.10
N VAL A 206 7.87 -3.98 -7.19
CA VAL A 206 7.37 -5.34 -7.37
C VAL A 206 6.79 -5.82 -6.03
N PRO A 207 5.69 -6.60 -6.01
CA PRO A 207 5.03 -7.04 -4.77
C PRO A 207 5.92 -7.78 -3.77
N SER A 208 7.05 -8.34 -4.21
CA SER A 208 8.07 -8.93 -3.31
C SER A 208 8.77 -7.89 -2.41
N GLY A 209 8.73 -6.60 -2.77
CA GLY A 209 9.50 -5.55 -2.09
C GLY A 209 11.01 -5.59 -2.36
N LEU A 210 11.48 -6.47 -3.25
CA LEU A 210 12.90 -6.68 -3.54
C LEU A 210 13.36 -6.08 -4.87
N ALA A 211 12.44 -5.56 -5.68
CA ALA A 211 12.76 -5.01 -6.99
C ALA A 211 11.89 -3.80 -7.33
N LEU A 212 12.35 -3.00 -8.29
CA LEU A 212 11.62 -1.88 -8.86
C LEU A 212 11.54 -1.99 -10.38
N VAL A 213 10.41 -1.50 -10.92
CA VAL A 213 10.26 -1.14 -12.32
C VAL A 213 10.28 0.38 -12.41
N TYR A 214 11.01 0.95 -13.36
CA TYR A 214 11.17 2.40 -13.48
C TYR A 214 11.43 2.81 -14.93
N SER A 215 11.21 4.08 -15.24
CA SER A 215 11.45 4.65 -16.56
C SER A 215 12.81 5.36 -16.60
N VAL A 216 13.50 5.28 -17.73
CA VAL A 216 14.71 6.07 -17.98
C VAL A 216 14.40 7.07 -19.09
N LEU A 217 14.79 8.33 -18.93
CA LEU A 217 14.72 9.34 -19.96
C LEU A 217 16.15 9.68 -20.38
N ASP A 218 16.62 9.04 -21.46
CA ASP A 218 18.00 9.15 -21.96
C ASP A 218 18.04 9.56 -23.45
N GLY A 219 17.21 10.51 -23.83
CA GLY A 219 17.18 11.05 -25.18
C GLY A 219 16.32 10.26 -26.17
N ALA A 220 16.92 9.57 -27.16
CA ALA A 220 16.18 8.97 -28.29
C ALA A 220 15.44 7.67 -27.95
N ARG A 221 15.79 7.01 -26.87
CA ARG A 221 15.15 5.75 -26.41
C ARG A 221 14.98 5.80 -24.92
N ASN A 222 13.75 5.90 -24.47
CA ASN A 222 13.43 5.98 -23.05
C ASN A 222 12.83 4.66 -22.59
N PRO A 223 13.67 3.69 -22.20
CA PRO A 223 13.23 2.34 -21.86
C PRO A 223 12.54 2.27 -20.51
N LEU A 224 11.68 1.27 -20.37
CA LEU A 224 11.25 0.75 -19.10
C LEU A 224 12.28 -0.26 -18.58
N MET A 225 12.73 -0.09 -17.35
CA MET A 225 13.79 -0.87 -16.72
C MET A 225 13.28 -1.64 -15.51
N PHE A 226 13.93 -2.75 -15.21
CA PHE A 226 13.81 -3.51 -13.97
C PHE A 226 15.14 -3.46 -13.22
N VAL A 227 15.10 -3.30 -11.90
CA VAL A 227 16.26 -3.41 -11.01
C VAL A 227 15.93 -4.33 -9.82
N ASP A 228 16.78 -5.32 -9.59
CA ASP A 228 16.79 -6.13 -8.38
C ASP A 228 17.60 -5.37 -7.31
N LEU A 229 16.97 -5.01 -6.21
CA LEU A 229 17.61 -4.22 -5.14
C LEU A 229 18.53 -5.06 -4.24
N THR A 230 18.46 -6.38 -4.33
CA THR A 230 19.33 -7.27 -3.53
C THR A 230 20.66 -7.51 -4.21
N THR A 231 20.66 -7.63 -5.53
CA THR A 231 21.85 -7.88 -6.35
C THR A 231 22.39 -6.64 -7.06
N GLY A 232 21.55 -5.61 -7.21
CA GLY A 232 21.83 -4.43 -8.03
C GLY A 232 21.75 -4.69 -9.54
N SER A 233 21.33 -5.90 -9.98
CA SER A 233 21.23 -6.23 -11.39
C SER A 233 20.09 -5.47 -12.06
N GLN A 234 20.33 -5.02 -13.30
CA GLN A 234 19.37 -4.25 -14.08
C GLN A 234 19.15 -4.87 -15.45
N ARG A 235 17.93 -4.76 -15.97
CA ARG A 235 17.57 -5.20 -17.33
C ARG A 235 16.51 -4.30 -17.95
N VAL A 236 16.56 -4.19 -19.28
CA VAL A 236 15.49 -3.53 -20.05
C VAL A 236 14.26 -4.43 -20.07
N LEU A 237 13.10 -3.88 -19.72
CA LEU A 237 11.81 -4.57 -19.89
C LEU A 237 11.18 -4.27 -21.24
N ALA A 238 11.09 -2.98 -21.58
CA ALA A 238 10.50 -2.54 -22.83
C ALA A 238 11.29 -1.36 -23.39
N SER A 239 11.37 -1.28 -24.70
CA SER A 239 11.93 -0.14 -25.43
C SER A 239 11.40 -0.18 -26.86
N ALA A 240 11.00 0.97 -27.37
CA ALA A 240 10.63 1.10 -28.78
C ALA A 240 11.26 2.36 -29.39
N PRO A 241 11.55 2.35 -30.71
CA PRO A 241 12.07 3.53 -31.39
C PRO A 241 11.07 4.71 -31.30
N ASN A 242 11.58 5.92 -31.13
CA ASN A 242 10.79 7.16 -31.12
C ASN A 242 9.60 7.14 -30.17
N SER A 243 9.76 6.47 -29.02
CA SER A 243 8.74 6.43 -27.97
C SER A 243 9.37 6.48 -26.58
N ASN A 244 8.55 6.89 -25.60
CA ASN A 244 8.92 6.90 -24.19
C ASN A 244 7.99 5.93 -23.44
N ASP A 245 8.58 4.97 -22.76
CA ASP A 245 7.83 4.04 -21.89
C ASP A 245 7.88 4.58 -20.44
N VAL A 246 6.74 5.05 -19.95
CA VAL A 246 6.64 5.80 -18.68
C VAL A 246 5.51 5.30 -17.79
N SER A 247 5.53 5.73 -16.52
CA SER A 247 4.48 5.46 -15.53
C SER A 247 4.11 3.98 -15.44
N PRO A 248 5.05 3.09 -15.10
CA PRO A 248 4.75 1.68 -14.93
C PRO A 248 3.82 1.43 -13.76
N ALA A 249 3.06 0.33 -13.82
CA ALA A 249 2.35 -0.29 -12.71
C ALA A 249 2.60 -1.79 -12.74
N VAL A 250 2.82 -2.41 -11.60
CA VAL A 250 3.04 -3.86 -11.47
C VAL A 250 1.80 -4.50 -10.89
N SER A 251 1.35 -5.61 -11.47
CA SER A 251 0.18 -6.34 -11.00
C SER A 251 0.40 -6.91 -9.59
N PRO A 252 -0.65 -7.10 -8.78
CA PRO A 252 -0.54 -7.61 -7.41
C PRO A 252 0.10 -8.99 -7.29
N ASP A 253 0.01 -9.81 -8.34
CA ASP A 253 0.68 -11.11 -8.42
C ASP A 253 2.15 -11.02 -8.88
N GLY A 254 2.62 -9.82 -9.25
CA GLY A 254 3.99 -9.56 -9.71
C GLY A 254 4.31 -10.06 -11.11
N ARG A 255 3.33 -10.50 -11.91
CA ARG A 255 3.58 -11.15 -13.20
C ARG A 255 3.45 -10.22 -14.40
N THR A 256 2.66 -9.17 -14.27
CA THR A 256 2.33 -8.24 -15.38
C THR A 256 2.78 -6.83 -15.05
N VAL A 257 3.32 -6.13 -16.06
CA VAL A 257 3.59 -4.69 -15.99
C VAL A 257 2.70 -4.01 -17.02
N ILE A 258 1.96 -2.99 -16.59
CA ILE A 258 1.27 -2.03 -17.47
C ILE A 258 2.05 -0.73 -17.43
N PHE A 259 2.20 -0.08 -18.57
CA PHE A 259 2.92 1.20 -18.69
C PHE A 259 2.32 2.04 -19.80
N ALA A 260 2.55 3.33 -19.77
CA ALA A 260 2.16 4.24 -20.84
C ALA A 260 3.30 4.35 -21.86
N ARG A 261 2.98 4.14 -23.14
CA ARG A 261 3.88 4.41 -24.26
C ARG A 261 3.48 5.69 -24.93
N VAL A 262 4.35 6.70 -24.84
CA VAL A 262 4.19 8.00 -25.49
C VAL A 262 4.87 7.93 -26.86
N ALA A 263 4.09 8.13 -27.93
CA ALA A 263 4.53 8.14 -29.31
C ALA A 263 3.91 9.33 -30.06
N GLU A 264 4.33 9.57 -31.30
CA GLU A 264 3.80 10.68 -32.13
C GLU A 264 2.27 10.65 -32.27
N ASN A 265 1.68 9.45 -32.34
CA ASN A 265 0.25 9.27 -32.54
C ASN A 265 -0.59 9.28 -31.25
N GLY A 266 0.01 9.64 -30.12
CA GLY A 266 -0.65 9.68 -28.81
C GLY A 266 0.01 8.82 -27.76
N THR A 267 -0.67 8.68 -26.63
CA THR A 267 -0.17 7.91 -25.50
C THR A 267 -1.17 6.80 -25.15
N ASP A 268 -0.71 5.56 -25.20
CA ASP A 268 -1.54 4.38 -24.92
C ASP A 268 -0.93 3.49 -23.83
N LEU A 269 -1.81 2.81 -23.10
CA LEU A 269 -1.42 1.79 -22.14
C LEU A 269 -1.03 0.49 -22.87
N HIS A 270 0.06 -0.09 -22.44
CA HIS A 270 0.58 -1.39 -22.89
C HIS A 270 0.78 -2.31 -21.70
N ALA A 271 0.47 -3.59 -21.89
CA ALA A 271 0.70 -4.64 -20.90
C ALA A 271 1.71 -5.66 -21.42
N MET A 272 2.57 -6.16 -20.54
CA MET A 272 3.54 -7.22 -20.84
C MET A 272 3.86 -8.07 -19.61
N PRO A 273 4.34 -9.32 -19.77
CA PRO A 273 4.90 -10.08 -18.65
C PRO A 273 6.13 -9.39 -18.06
N ILE A 274 6.29 -9.40 -16.72
CA ILE A 274 7.47 -8.79 -16.06
C ILE A 274 8.76 -9.52 -16.44
N GLU A 275 8.69 -10.80 -16.77
CA GLU A 275 9.86 -11.59 -17.21
C GLU A 275 10.36 -11.20 -18.60
N GLY A 276 9.57 -10.45 -19.36
CA GLY A 276 9.87 -10.02 -20.73
C GLY A 276 8.83 -10.48 -21.73
N GLY A 277 8.96 -10.03 -22.97
CA GLY A 277 8.04 -10.33 -24.05
C GLY A 277 7.63 -9.10 -24.85
N MET A 278 6.73 -9.28 -25.81
CA MET A 278 6.23 -8.14 -26.61
C MET A 278 5.09 -7.42 -25.87
N PRO A 279 5.19 -6.11 -25.68
CA PRO A 279 4.10 -5.32 -25.11
C PRO A 279 2.85 -5.37 -26.00
N ARG A 280 1.70 -5.66 -25.40
CA ARG A 280 0.40 -5.61 -26.04
C ARG A 280 -0.32 -4.31 -25.65
N ARG A 281 -0.78 -3.54 -26.63
CA ARG A 281 -1.60 -2.35 -26.40
C ARG A 281 -2.95 -2.75 -25.81
N ILE A 282 -3.36 -2.11 -24.72
CA ILE A 282 -4.62 -2.38 -24.02
C ILE A 282 -5.58 -1.17 -24.01
N SER A 283 -5.11 0.05 -24.27
CA SER A 283 -5.97 1.21 -24.43
C SER A 283 -5.97 1.68 -25.87
N VAL A 284 -7.09 2.32 -26.30
CA VAL A 284 -7.23 2.94 -27.61
C VAL A 284 -7.65 4.38 -27.40
N GLY A 285 -6.67 5.27 -27.34
CA GLY A 285 -6.89 6.70 -27.08
C GLY A 285 -7.33 7.51 -28.31
N ARG A 286 -7.28 6.96 -29.53
CA ARG A 286 -7.58 7.68 -30.79
C ARG A 286 -6.86 9.03 -30.88
N GLY A 287 -5.55 9.08 -30.57
CA GLY A 287 -4.73 10.29 -30.52
C GLY A 287 -4.87 11.08 -29.21
N ARG A 288 -5.55 10.54 -28.20
CA ARG A 288 -5.65 11.05 -26.84
C ARG A 288 -4.72 10.29 -25.90
N ALA A 289 -4.43 10.90 -24.74
CA ALA A 289 -3.56 10.27 -23.76
C ALA A 289 -4.31 9.30 -22.85
N SER A 290 -3.67 8.14 -22.58
CA SER A 290 -4.01 7.24 -21.46
C SER A 290 -2.70 6.88 -20.76
N MET A 291 -2.57 7.24 -19.47
CA MET A 291 -1.33 7.08 -18.71
C MET A 291 -1.57 6.93 -17.20
N GLN A 292 -0.50 6.72 -16.45
CA GLN A 292 -0.52 6.58 -14.99
C GLN A 292 -1.49 5.47 -14.53
N PRO A 293 -1.31 4.22 -15.00
CA PRO A 293 -2.15 3.11 -14.56
C PRO A 293 -1.86 2.73 -13.11
N SER A 294 -2.88 2.21 -12.40
CA SER A 294 -2.75 1.51 -11.12
C SER A 294 -3.70 0.32 -11.11
N PHE A 295 -3.25 -0.82 -10.61
CA PHE A 295 -4.07 -2.05 -10.54
C PHE A 295 -5.02 -2.02 -9.34
N SER A 296 -6.20 -2.63 -9.51
CA SER A 296 -7.00 -3.07 -8.37
C SER A 296 -6.28 -4.17 -7.58
N PRO A 297 -6.54 -4.30 -6.26
CA PRO A 297 -5.85 -5.30 -5.41
C PRO A 297 -6.08 -6.75 -5.85
N ASP A 298 -7.18 -7.03 -6.53
CA ASP A 298 -7.50 -8.35 -7.10
C ASP A 298 -6.86 -8.57 -8.49
N GLY A 299 -6.24 -7.52 -9.07
CA GLY A 299 -5.60 -7.57 -10.39
C GLY A 299 -6.57 -7.67 -11.57
N GLN A 300 -7.89 -7.57 -11.34
CA GLN A 300 -8.88 -7.74 -12.41
C GLN A 300 -9.18 -6.44 -13.16
N ARG A 301 -8.96 -5.29 -12.51
CA ARG A 301 -9.21 -3.98 -13.07
C ARG A 301 -7.99 -3.07 -12.96
N ILE A 302 -8.03 -1.99 -13.72
CA ILE A 302 -7.07 -0.89 -13.64
C ILE A 302 -7.80 0.44 -13.54
N VAL A 303 -7.17 1.37 -12.85
CA VAL A 303 -7.52 2.80 -12.89
C VAL A 303 -6.40 3.54 -13.61
N PHE A 304 -6.73 4.53 -14.41
CA PHE A 304 -5.75 5.30 -15.19
C PHE A 304 -6.27 6.70 -15.52
N MET A 305 -5.38 7.60 -15.86
CA MET A 305 -5.73 8.91 -16.39
C MET A 305 -5.98 8.81 -17.89
N SER A 306 -7.05 9.46 -18.39
CA SER A 306 -7.24 9.67 -19.82
C SER A 306 -7.92 11.03 -20.12
N ASP A 307 -7.53 11.65 -21.24
CA ASP A 307 -8.12 12.89 -21.73
C ASP A 307 -9.09 12.66 -22.91
N ARG A 308 -9.57 11.42 -23.08
CA ARG A 308 -10.45 11.01 -24.19
C ARG A 308 -11.80 11.78 -24.22
N SER A 309 -12.23 12.32 -23.09
CA SER A 309 -13.43 13.17 -22.95
C SER A 309 -13.17 14.66 -23.20
N GLY A 310 -11.93 15.06 -23.45
CA GLY A 310 -11.50 16.45 -23.68
C GLY A 310 -10.76 17.09 -22.50
N THR A 311 -10.97 16.59 -21.27
CA THR A 311 -10.22 16.94 -20.05
C THR A 311 -9.60 15.67 -19.47
N SER A 312 -8.50 15.84 -18.72
CA SER A 312 -7.90 14.69 -18.02
C SER A 312 -8.80 14.26 -16.87
N ASP A 313 -9.25 13.01 -16.93
CA ASP A 313 -10.09 12.39 -15.91
C ASP A 313 -9.58 10.99 -15.51
N VAL A 314 -10.08 10.52 -14.37
CA VAL A 314 -9.81 9.18 -13.86
C VAL A 314 -10.80 8.20 -14.47
N TYR A 315 -10.26 7.21 -15.17
CA TYR A 315 -11.00 6.11 -15.79
C TYR A 315 -10.74 4.81 -15.07
N ILE A 316 -11.73 3.93 -15.06
CA ILE A 316 -11.61 2.55 -14.59
C ILE A 316 -11.95 1.62 -15.76
N SER A 317 -11.25 0.49 -15.89
CA SER A 317 -11.53 -0.54 -16.90
C SER A 317 -11.16 -1.92 -16.38
N ASP A 318 -11.55 -2.95 -17.12
CA ASP A 318 -10.97 -4.27 -16.96
C ASP A 318 -9.46 -4.23 -17.31
N VAL A 319 -8.69 -5.19 -16.80
CA VAL A 319 -7.22 -5.20 -16.96
C VAL A 319 -6.77 -5.31 -18.42
N ASP A 320 -7.63 -5.79 -19.31
CA ASP A 320 -7.37 -5.86 -20.75
C ASP A 320 -7.71 -4.58 -21.51
N GLY A 321 -8.24 -3.56 -20.81
CA GLY A 321 -8.62 -2.25 -21.34
C GLY A 321 -10.07 -2.15 -21.84
N THR A 322 -10.84 -3.23 -21.72
CA THR A 322 -12.28 -3.22 -22.05
C THR A 322 -13.10 -2.56 -20.94
N ASN A 323 -14.36 -2.25 -21.21
CA ASN A 323 -15.32 -1.66 -20.27
C ASN A 323 -14.81 -0.37 -19.58
N ALA A 324 -14.05 0.45 -20.32
CA ALA A 324 -13.50 1.69 -19.77
C ALA A 324 -14.60 2.75 -19.57
N GLU A 325 -14.75 3.21 -18.33
CA GLU A 325 -15.70 4.21 -17.91
C GLU A 325 -15.05 5.30 -17.04
N VAL A 326 -15.65 6.50 -17.01
CA VAL A 326 -15.20 7.59 -16.13
C VAL A 326 -15.60 7.26 -14.69
N LEU A 327 -14.63 7.17 -13.80
CA LEU A 327 -14.90 6.95 -12.38
C LEU A 327 -15.29 8.25 -11.68
N SER A 328 -14.59 9.33 -11.98
CA SER A 328 -14.81 10.63 -11.36
C SER A 328 -15.72 11.47 -12.26
N ALA A 329 -17.04 11.31 -12.16
CA ALA A 329 -17.96 12.17 -12.89
C ALA A 329 -17.75 13.63 -12.46
N ALA A 330 -17.24 14.46 -13.37
CA ALA A 330 -17.21 15.89 -13.16
C ALA A 330 -18.66 16.39 -13.03
N THR A 331 -18.94 17.16 -11.99
CA THR A 331 -20.18 17.93 -11.91
C THR A 331 -20.22 18.85 -13.14
N TYR A 332 -21.38 19.03 -13.75
CA TYR A 332 -21.53 19.91 -14.91
C TYR A 332 -20.87 21.26 -14.65
N GLY A 333 -19.91 21.66 -15.51
CA GLY A 333 -19.10 22.87 -15.34
C GLY A 333 -17.78 22.71 -14.57
N ASP A 334 -17.50 21.57 -13.97
CA ASP A 334 -16.20 21.27 -13.37
C ASP A 334 -15.16 21.04 -14.49
N ARG A 335 -14.14 21.89 -14.54
CA ARG A 335 -13.01 21.82 -15.47
C ARG A 335 -11.72 21.32 -14.79
N SER A 336 -11.85 20.66 -13.66
CA SER A 336 -10.68 20.11 -12.94
C SER A 336 -9.99 19.05 -13.80
N ASN A 337 -8.67 19.14 -13.89
CA ASN A 337 -7.85 18.05 -14.42
C ASN A 337 -7.54 17.08 -13.28
N ARG A 338 -7.89 15.81 -13.47
CA ARG A 338 -7.68 14.74 -12.52
C ARG A 338 -6.67 13.74 -13.08
N THR A 339 -5.58 13.51 -12.34
CA THR A 339 -4.45 12.70 -12.83
C THR A 339 -3.80 11.95 -11.68
N GLY A 340 -2.87 11.03 -11.99
CA GLY A 340 -2.11 10.27 -11.00
C GLY A 340 -2.97 9.41 -10.08
N PRO A 341 -3.91 8.60 -10.61
CA PRO A 341 -4.71 7.74 -9.75
C PRO A 341 -3.87 6.63 -9.16
N ASP A 342 -4.15 6.28 -7.90
CA ASP A 342 -3.59 5.10 -7.23
C ASP A 342 -4.70 4.39 -6.42
N TRP A 343 -4.80 3.07 -6.58
CA TRP A 343 -5.82 2.27 -5.93
C TRP A 343 -5.39 1.80 -4.55
N SER A 344 -6.24 1.97 -3.53
CA SER A 344 -5.93 1.52 -2.17
C SER A 344 -5.82 -0.01 -2.10
N PRO A 345 -4.88 -0.56 -1.29
CA PRO A 345 -4.69 -2.01 -1.15
C PRO A 345 -5.93 -2.78 -0.67
N ASP A 346 -6.88 -2.13 -0.01
CA ASP A 346 -8.16 -2.73 0.42
C ASP A 346 -9.26 -2.65 -0.65
N GLY A 347 -8.99 -2.00 -1.78
CA GLY A 347 -9.89 -1.89 -2.93
C GLY A 347 -11.00 -0.85 -2.79
N ARG A 348 -11.08 -0.11 -1.67
CA ARG A 348 -12.22 0.78 -1.38
C ARG A 348 -12.06 2.18 -1.94
N LEU A 349 -10.84 2.70 -1.98
CA LEU A 349 -10.55 4.08 -2.36
C LEU A 349 -9.60 4.15 -3.55
N ILE A 350 -9.74 5.18 -4.34
CA ILE A 350 -8.73 5.60 -5.32
C ILE A 350 -8.30 7.01 -4.93
N ALA A 351 -6.99 7.20 -4.70
CA ALA A 351 -6.38 8.51 -4.53
C ALA A 351 -6.05 9.10 -5.90
N PHE A 352 -6.17 10.39 -6.07
CA PHE A 352 -5.77 11.10 -7.28
C PHE A 352 -5.46 12.57 -6.97
N GLN A 353 -4.73 13.22 -7.86
CA GLN A 353 -4.53 14.66 -7.79
C GLN A 353 -5.59 15.38 -8.63
N SER A 354 -6.15 16.47 -8.11
CA SER A 354 -7.11 17.33 -8.80
C SER A 354 -6.56 18.74 -8.90
N LEU A 355 -6.48 19.27 -10.12
CA LEU A 355 -6.10 20.65 -10.40
C LEU A 355 -7.33 21.46 -10.76
N ASN A 356 -7.72 22.40 -9.89
CA ASN A 356 -8.77 23.36 -10.12
C ASN A 356 -8.20 24.79 -10.02
N GLY A 357 -8.08 25.47 -11.16
CA GLY A 357 -7.37 26.74 -11.25
C GLY A 357 -5.89 26.57 -10.85
N ASN A 358 -5.46 27.27 -9.81
CA ASN A 358 -4.10 27.17 -9.26
C ASN A 358 -3.97 26.20 -8.06
N SER A 359 -5.10 25.68 -7.56
CA SER A 359 -5.11 24.74 -6.43
C SER A 359 -4.90 23.32 -6.95
N LYS A 360 -3.89 22.64 -6.39
CA LYS A 360 -3.58 21.26 -6.71
C LYS A 360 -3.66 20.44 -5.42
N GLN A 361 -4.64 19.55 -5.34
CA GLN A 361 -5.02 18.84 -4.12
C GLN A 361 -4.92 17.34 -4.33
N ILE A 362 -4.68 16.59 -3.25
CA ILE A 362 -4.89 15.14 -3.22
C ILE A 362 -6.32 14.88 -2.77
N MET A 363 -7.01 14.11 -3.58
CA MET A 363 -8.40 13.70 -3.36
C MET A 363 -8.45 12.19 -3.23
N THR A 364 -9.49 11.69 -2.59
CA THR A 364 -9.88 10.28 -2.63
C THR A 364 -11.30 10.14 -3.11
N ILE A 365 -11.57 9.10 -3.89
CA ILE A 365 -12.91 8.71 -4.32
C ILE A 365 -13.19 7.27 -3.84
N ASN A 366 -14.36 7.05 -3.29
CA ASN A 366 -14.82 5.72 -2.93
C ASN A 366 -15.32 5.00 -4.19
N VAL A 367 -14.79 3.80 -4.44
CA VAL A 367 -15.10 3.01 -5.65
C VAL A 367 -16.57 2.60 -5.73
N ARG A 368 -17.22 2.40 -4.56
CA ARG A 368 -18.60 1.88 -4.49
C ARG A 368 -19.65 2.97 -4.66
N ASP A 369 -19.52 4.07 -3.92
CA ASP A 369 -20.54 5.13 -3.86
C ASP A 369 -20.10 6.43 -4.55
N GLN A 370 -18.88 6.45 -5.12
CA GLN A 370 -18.26 7.57 -5.82
C GLN A 370 -18.18 8.87 -5.00
N SER A 371 -18.28 8.77 -3.67
CA SER A 371 -18.07 9.93 -2.79
C SER A 371 -16.63 10.41 -2.86
N VAL A 372 -16.44 11.73 -3.04
CA VAL A 372 -15.11 12.35 -3.19
C VAL A 372 -14.79 13.19 -1.96
N ARG A 373 -13.53 13.11 -1.49
CA ARG A 373 -13.04 13.89 -0.37
C ARG A 373 -11.63 14.42 -0.62
N SER A 374 -11.37 15.69 -0.24
CA SER A 374 -10.02 16.25 -0.20
C SER A 374 -9.28 15.74 1.04
N VAL A 375 -8.05 15.26 0.86
CA VAL A 375 -7.20 14.75 1.95
C VAL A 375 -5.93 15.58 2.16
N ALA A 376 -5.47 16.32 1.14
CA ALA A 376 -4.37 17.27 1.27
C ALA A 376 -4.56 18.44 0.32
N SER A 377 -4.67 19.67 0.87
CA SER A 377 -4.96 20.90 0.10
C SER A 377 -3.93 22.01 0.29
N GLU A 378 -3.08 21.94 1.33
CA GLU A 378 -2.02 22.93 1.56
C GLU A 378 -0.87 22.74 0.58
N GLY A 379 -0.46 23.81 -0.13
CA GLY A 379 0.52 23.79 -1.20
C GLY A 379 0.00 23.17 -2.49
N ARG A 380 0.92 22.86 -3.42
CA ARG A 380 0.61 22.11 -4.65
C ARG A 380 1.01 20.65 -4.43
N ASN A 381 0.05 19.78 -4.58
CA ASN A 381 0.18 18.36 -4.21
C ASN A 381 0.05 17.46 -5.43
N ASP A 382 1.00 16.54 -5.61
CA ASP A 382 1.16 15.67 -6.78
C ASP A 382 1.40 14.22 -6.36
N ASP A 383 1.17 13.29 -7.31
CA ASP A 383 1.67 11.91 -7.31
C ASP A 383 1.38 11.15 -6.00
N PRO A 384 0.10 10.96 -5.61
CA PRO A 384 -0.24 10.17 -4.42
C PRO A 384 0.10 8.69 -4.62
N SER A 385 0.56 8.02 -3.56
CA SER A 385 0.72 6.56 -3.53
C SER A 385 0.34 6.00 -2.16
N TRP A 386 -0.48 4.94 -2.15
CA TRP A 386 -0.98 4.33 -0.92
C TRP A 386 0.08 3.54 -0.18
N ALA A 387 0.08 3.67 1.14
CA ALA A 387 0.73 2.73 2.04
C ALA A 387 -0.05 1.40 2.11
N PRO A 388 0.61 0.29 2.50
CA PRO A 388 -0.04 -1.03 2.53
C PRO A 388 -1.10 -1.19 3.64
N ASP A 389 -1.40 -0.15 4.42
CA ASP A 389 -2.48 -0.14 5.42
C ASP A 389 -3.78 0.51 4.90
N SER A 390 -3.80 1.00 3.67
CA SER A 390 -4.95 1.68 3.04
C SER A 390 -5.44 2.93 3.82
N ARG A 391 -4.58 3.49 4.66
CA ARG A 391 -4.86 4.65 5.50
C ARG A 391 -3.90 5.81 5.25
N HIS A 392 -2.64 5.51 4.96
CA HIS A 392 -1.64 6.54 4.71
C HIS A 392 -1.38 6.68 3.21
N LEU A 393 -1.18 7.92 2.77
CA LEU A 393 -0.73 8.28 1.43
C LEU A 393 0.60 9.02 1.52
N VAL A 394 1.58 8.62 0.70
CA VAL A 394 2.70 9.49 0.37
C VAL A 394 2.36 10.31 -0.86
N PHE A 395 2.77 11.56 -0.90
CA PHE A 395 2.56 12.47 -2.01
C PHE A 395 3.68 13.51 -2.11
N THR A 396 3.83 14.11 -3.27
CA THR A 396 4.75 15.23 -3.50
C THR A 396 4.05 16.54 -3.13
N SER A 397 4.70 17.43 -2.35
CA SER A 397 4.16 18.75 -2.01
C SER A 397 5.25 19.81 -1.97
N ASP A 398 4.93 21.04 -2.39
CA ASP A 398 5.81 22.21 -2.31
C ASP A 398 5.54 23.09 -1.09
N ARG A 399 4.70 22.64 -0.13
CA ARG A 399 4.34 23.40 1.08
C ARG A 399 5.54 23.83 1.95
N SER A 400 6.68 23.17 1.81
CA SER A 400 7.95 23.55 2.47
C SER A 400 8.86 24.40 1.58
N GLY A 401 8.36 24.94 0.46
CA GLY A 401 9.11 25.74 -0.53
C GLY A 401 9.65 24.91 -1.69
N VAL A 402 10.40 23.84 -1.41
CA VAL A 402 10.89 22.88 -2.40
C VAL A 402 10.02 21.63 -2.37
N ARG A 403 9.75 21.04 -3.55
CA ARG A 403 8.98 19.79 -3.62
C ARG A 403 9.64 18.68 -2.82
N GLN A 404 8.91 18.15 -1.86
CA GLN A 404 9.34 17.08 -0.97
C GLN A 404 8.23 16.02 -0.85
N LEU A 405 8.59 14.86 -0.33
CA LEU A 405 7.63 13.82 0.00
C LEU A 405 7.01 14.09 1.37
N TRP A 406 5.69 14.00 1.41
CA TRP A 406 4.87 14.15 2.60
C TRP A 406 3.98 12.91 2.73
N VAL A 407 3.65 12.55 3.95
CA VAL A 407 2.67 11.51 4.25
C VAL A 407 1.46 12.16 4.89
N VAL A 408 0.27 11.72 4.52
CA VAL A 408 -0.98 12.09 5.16
C VAL A 408 -1.71 10.85 5.65
N ASP A 409 -2.25 10.90 6.86
CA ASP A 409 -3.28 9.98 7.35
C ASP A 409 -4.63 10.45 6.81
N VAL A 410 -5.25 9.67 5.94
CA VAL A 410 -6.50 10.07 5.28
C VAL A 410 -7.71 10.15 6.22
N GLU A 411 -7.65 9.51 7.38
CA GLU A 411 -8.71 9.57 8.39
C GLU A 411 -8.66 10.86 9.22
N THR A 412 -7.46 11.27 9.63
CA THR A 412 -7.26 12.42 10.54
C THR A 412 -6.82 13.70 9.83
N GLY A 413 -6.27 13.59 8.61
CA GLY A 413 -5.65 14.70 7.89
C GLY A 413 -4.27 15.09 8.44
N ARG A 414 -3.73 14.37 9.44
CA ARG A 414 -2.38 14.64 9.97
C ARG A 414 -1.34 14.41 8.88
N THR A 415 -0.44 15.38 8.69
CA THR A 415 0.62 15.30 7.70
C THR A 415 1.99 15.34 8.33
N ARG A 416 2.97 14.66 7.72
CA ARG A 416 4.38 14.71 8.10
C ARG A 416 5.30 14.72 6.90
N GLN A 417 6.43 15.42 6.99
CA GLN A 417 7.44 15.46 5.95
C GLN A 417 8.37 14.24 6.06
N VAL A 418 8.64 13.59 4.92
CA VAL A 418 9.53 12.42 4.83
C VAL A 418 10.92 12.81 4.33
N THR A 419 11.00 13.60 3.25
CA THR A 419 12.27 13.98 2.63
C THR A 419 12.62 15.46 2.85
N ARG A 420 13.90 15.77 2.77
CA ARG A 420 14.46 17.13 2.86
C ARG A 420 15.59 17.29 1.84
N GLY A 421 15.99 18.54 1.59
CA GLY A 421 17.09 18.89 0.68
C GLY A 421 16.62 19.04 -0.76
N SER A 422 17.30 18.38 -1.72
CA SER A 422 16.95 18.45 -3.15
C SER A 422 15.53 17.95 -3.42
N MET A 423 14.95 18.43 -4.52
CA MET A 423 13.59 18.09 -4.95
C MET A 423 13.37 16.57 -5.00
N ALA A 424 12.32 16.10 -4.32
CA ALA A 424 11.85 14.71 -4.35
C ALA A 424 10.42 14.65 -4.88
N ARG A 425 10.14 13.71 -5.79
CA ARG A 425 8.83 13.55 -6.45
C ARG A 425 8.58 12.14 -6.95
N LEU A 426 7.38 11.87 -7.48
CA LEU A 426 7.01 10.59 -8.09
C LEU A 426 7.25 9.43 -7.14
N ALA A 427 6.64 9.52 -5.97
CA ALA A 427 6.79 8.52 -4.92
C ALA A 427 5.97 7.25 -5.22
N ALA A 428 6.53 6.11 -4.84
CA ALA A 428 5.82 4.84 -4.76
C ALA A 428 6.09 4.21 -3.39
N TRP A 429 5.03 3.89 -2.65
CA TRP A 429 5.15 3.20 -1.36
C TRP A 429 5.36 1.70 -1.58
N SER A 430 6.28 1.10 -0.83
CA SER A 430 6.54 -0.34 -0.94
C SER A 430 5.42 -1.18 -0.33
N PRO A 431 5.28 -2.45 -0.73
CA PRO A 431 4.61 -3.43 0.11
C PRO A 431 5.32 -3.54 1.47
N ARG A 432 4.73 -4.26 2.43
CA ARG A 432 5.43 -4.60 3.67
C ARG A 432 6.66 -5.45 3.35
N LEU A 433 7.81 -5.01 3.84
CA LEU A 433 9.06 -5.70 3.56
C LEU A 433 9.20 -6.89 4.52
N THR A 434 9.51 -8.06 3.97
CA THR A 434 9.95 -9.20 4.76
C THR A 434 11.46 -9.17 4.81
N LEU A 435 12.04 -9.25 6.02
CA LEU A 435 13.48 -9.47 6.16
C LEU A 435 13.79 -10.91 5.77
N PRO A 436 14.87 -11.15 5.03
CA PRO A 436 15.32 -12.50 4.70
C PRO A 436 15.70 -13.32 5.94
#